data_a60a5504de4996cda7ebca0c555b1d02
#
_entry.id   a60a5504de4996cda7ebca0c555b1d02
#
_cell.length_a   1.000
_cell.length_b   1.000
_cell.length_c   1.000
_cell.angle_alpha   90.00
_cell.angle_beta   90.00
_cell.angle_gamma   90.00
#
_symmetry.space_group_name_H-M   'P 1'
#
loop_
_entity.id
_entity.type
_entity.pdbx_description
1 polymer ?
#
loop_
_entity_poly.entity_id
_entity_poly.type
_entity_poly.pdbx_seq_one_letter_code
_entity_poly.pdbx_strand_id
1 'polypeptide(L)'
;RVRSSAASDVYKRQQYNQLVARRVRECNVYCEIYSYKIDIEKIKAMNPKGIILTGGPNSCYEPDSPTYSEELFKLGIPVLGLCYGAQLMSHVLGGKVEKADVREYGKTEVIIDKKDSKVFENVSATTTCWMSHFDYISQVAPGFEITAHTADCPVAAAENAKKSLYAIQYHPEVLHTVEGTKMLSNFVLGVCGCAGDWKMDAFVENTVKEIREKVGDGRVLLALSGGVDSSVAAGLLSRAIGKQLTCVFVDHGLLRKDEGDEVESVFGPEGQFDLNFIRVNAQQRYYDKLAGVTEPETKRKIIGEEFIRIFEEEAKKIGAVDFLAQGTIYPDVVESGLGGESAVIKSHHNVGGLPDYVDFKEI
;
A
#
# COMPACT_ATOMS: atom_id res chain seq x y z
N ARG A 1 -5.61 16.56 4.26
CA ARG A 1 -5.02 15.22 4.08
C ARG A 1 -5.73 14.22 4.99
N VAL A 2 -6.40 13.23 4.44
CA VAL A 2 -6.80 12.04 5.21
C VAL A 2 -5.59 11.11 5.23
N ARG A 3 -5.17 10.70 6.41
CA ARG A 3 -4.09 9.72 6.56
C ARG A 3 -4.68 8.45 7.12
N SER A 4 -4.45 7.34 6.46
CA SER A 4 -4.77 6.02 7.00
C SER A 4 -3.57 5.55 7.83
N SER A 5 -3.75 5.36 9.12
CA SER A 5 -2.82 4.58 9.91
C SER A 5 -3.34 3.16 9.96
N ALA A 6 -2.56 2.23 9.41
CA ALA A 6 -2.90 0.83 9.52
C ALA A 6 -2.52 0.34 10.92
N ALA A 7 -3.52 0.05 11.76
CA ALA A 7 -3.33 -0.83 12.89
C ALA A 7 -3.32 -2.27 12.38
N SER A 8 -2.32 -2.63 11.60
CA SER A 8 -2.19 -3.98 11.09
C SER A 8 -0.74 -4.31 10.94
N ASP A 9 -0.27 -5.20 11.75
CA ASP A 9 0.95 -5.96 11.48
C ASP A 9 0.59 -7.22 10.70
N VAL A 10 1.19 -7.29 9.61
CA VAL A 10 2.17 -8.18 9.05
C VAL A 10 1.90 -9.71 9.12
N TYR A 11 0.71 -10.22 9.26
CA TYR A 11 0.49 -11.64 8.96
C TYR A 11 -0.66 -11.87 7.97
N LYS A 12 -0.31 -12.18 6.74
CA LYS A 12 -1.16 -12.78 5.68
C LYS A 12 -2.28 -11.95 5.04
N ARG A 13 -2.57 -10.68 5.42
CA ARG A 13 -3.68 -9.88 4.83
C ARG A 13 -3.36 -8.40 4.63
N GLN A 14 -2.13 -8.03 4.33
CA GLN A 14 -1.75 -6.63 4.03
C GLN A 14 -2.44 -6.05 2.79
N GLN A 15 -3.04 -6.87 1.96
CA GLN A 15 -3.77 -6.42 0.77
C GLN A 15 -4.90 -5.43 1.08
N TYR A 16 -5.55 -5.56 2.23
CA TYR A 16 -6.68 -4.70 2.59
C TYR A 16 -6.28 -3.25 2.90
N ASN A 17 -5.11 -3.00 3.49
CA ASN A 17 -4.63 -1.65 3.76
C ASN A 17 -4.43 -0.85 2.49
N GLN A 18 -3.80 -1.48 1.49
CA GLN A 18 -3.62 -0.87 0.17
C GLN A 18 -4.95 -0.64 -0.53
N LEU A 19 -5.89 -1.57 -0.35
CA LEU A 19 -7.21 -1.45 -0.94
C LEU A 19 -8.00 -0.30 -0.30
N VAL A 20 -7.93 -0.13 1.03
CA VAL A 20 -8.51 1.03 1.72
C VAL A 20 -7.89 2.33 1.20
N ALA A 21 -6.55 2.41 1.11
CA ALA A 21 -5.87 3.58 0.58
C ALA A 21 -6.27 3.88 -0.87
N ARG A 22 -6.40 2.85 -1.70
CA ARG A 22 -6.88 2.98 -3.08
C ARG A 22 -8.29 3.57 -3.11
N ARG A 23 -9.23 3.07 -2.28
CA ARG A 23 -10.59 3.60 -2.21
C ARG A 23 -10.64 5.05 -1.77
N VAL A 24 -9.79 5.43 -0.81
CA VAL A 24 -9.66 6.83 -0.38
C VAL A 24 -9.16 7.72 -1.53
N ARG A 25 -8.16 7.25 -2.29
CA ARG A 25 -7.64 7.99 -3.45
C ARG A 25 -8.66 8.06 -4.60
N GLU A 26 -9.49 7.05 -4.79
CA GLU A 26 -10.62 7.07 -5.73
C GLU A 26 -11.67 8.14 -5.36
N CYS A 27 -11.73 8.57 -4.09
CA CYS A 27 -12.51 9.75 -3.66
C CYS A 27 -11.77 11.08 -3.89
N ASN A 28 -10.67 11.09 -4.65
CA ASN A 28 -9.79 12.24 -4.85
C ASN A 28 -9.26 12.85 -3.54
N VAL A 29 -8.91 11.98 -2.59
CA VAL A 29 -8.35 12.35 -1.29
C VAL A 29 -6.97 11.72 -1.13
N TYR A 30 -5.96 12.54 -0.82
CA TYR A 30 -4.62 12.05 -0.53
C TYR A 30 -4.59 11.24 0.77
N CYS A 31 -3.90 10.11 0.78
CA CYS A 31 -3.67 9.31 1.98
C CYS A 31 -2.29 8.66 1.97
N GLU A 32 -1.79 8.41 3.17
CA GLU A 32 -0.54 7.69 3.44
C GLU A 32 -0.83 6.51 4.37
N ILE A 33 -0.03 5.45 4.27
CA ILE A 33 -0.14 4.24 5.10
C ILE A 33 1.01 4.25 6.08
N TYR A 34 0.71 3.97 7.35
CA TYR A 34 1.70 3.86 8.42
C TYR A 34 1.48 2.58 9.22
N SER A 35 2.57 2.05 9.80
CA SER A 35 2.49 0.97 10.79
C SER A 35 1.72 1.42 12.02
N TYR A 36 1.07 0.48 12.72
CA TYR A 36 0.45 0.73 14.03
C TYR A 36 1.46 1.20 15.09
N LYS A 37 2.76 0.98 14.87
CA LYS A 37 3.86 1.47 15.74
C LYS A 37 4.19 2.96 15.55
N ILE A 38 3.45 3.67 14.70
CA ILE A 38 3.67 5.12 14.52
C ILE A 38 3.52 5.88 15.82
N ASP A 39 4.47 6.76 16.11
CA ASP A 39 4.43 7.62 17.28
C ASP A 39 3.25 8.60 17.22
N ILE A 40 2.55 8.77 18.35
CA ILE A 40 1.41 9.68 18.46
C ILE A 40 1.81 11.15 18.21
N GLU A 41 3.01 11.55 18.61
CA GLU A 41 3.53 12.89 18.35
C GLU A 41 3.73 13.13 16.84
N LYS A 42 4.13 12.09 16.11
CA LYS A 42 4.20 12.16 14.66
C LYS A 42 2.81 12.33 14.05
N ILE A 43 1.78 11.65 14.55
CA ILE A 43 0.40 11.84 14.10
C ILE A 43 -0.07 13.26 14.38
N LYS A 44 0.20 13.81 15.57
CA LYS A 44 -0.12 15.20 15.93
C LYS A 44 0.58 16.19 15.00
N ALA A 45 1.88 16.01 14.75
CA ALA A 45 2.66 16.86 13.86
C ALA A 45 2.15 16.85 12.41
N MET A 46 1.68 15.70 11.94
CA MET A 46 1.08 15.57 10.62
C MET A 46 -0.29 16.22 10.49
N ASN A 47 -1.00 16.42 11.59
CA ASN A 47 -2.33 17.01 11.65
C ASN A 47 -3.31 16.48 10.57
N PRO A 48 -3.60 15.16 10.52
CA PRO A 48 -4.44 14.59 9.50
C PRO A 48 -5.91 15.01 9.71
N LYS A 49 -6.67 15.10 8.62
CA LYS A 49 -8.13 15.35 8.69
C LYS A 49 -8.94 14.14 9.17
N GLY A 50 -8.38 12.94 9.09
CA GLY A 50 -9.00 11.71 9.56
C GLY A 50 -8.02 10.56 9.63
N ILE A 51 -8.38 9.53 10.37
CA ILE A 51 -7.60 8.31 10.58
C ILE A 51 -8.49 7.12 10.27
N ILE A 52 -7.97 6.14 9.52
CA ILE A 52 -8.64 4.85 9.29
C ILE A 52 -7.77 3.75 9.90
N LEU A 53 -8.33 3.02 10.85
CA LEU A 53 -7.74 1.81 11.43
C LEU A 53 -8.26 0.61 10.64
N THR A 54 -7.38 -0.13 10.01
CA THR A 54 -7.75 -1.21 9.09
C THR A 54 -7.84 -2.57 9.78
N GLY A 55 -8.24 -3.59 9.03
CA GLY A 55 -8.37 -4.95 9.51
C GLY A 55 -7.04 -5.65 9.82
N GLY A 56 -7.09 -6.69 10.62
CA GLY A 56 -5.96 -7.54 11.00
C GLY A 56 -6.42 -8.96 11.38
N PRO A 57 -5.51 -9.94 11.43
CA PRO A 57 -5.86 -11.34 11.68
C PRO A 57 -5.96 -11.72 13.16
N ASN A 58 -5.55 -10.85 14.07
CA ASN A 58 -5.42 -11.13 15.50
C ASN A 58 -6.70 -10.80 16.27
N SER A 59 -6.81 -11.32 17.47
CA SER A 59 -7.83 -10.90 18.45
C SER A 59 -7.30 -9.72 19.25
N CYS A 60 -8.05 -8.60 19.31
CA CYS A 60 -7.59 -7.34 19.91
C CYS A 60 -7.34 -7.40 21.43
N TYR A 61 -7.79 -8.46 22.09
CA TYR A 61 -7.61 -8.70 23.53
C TYR A 61 -6.42 -9.62 23.84
N GLU A 62 -5.72 -10.15 22.85
CA GLU A 62 -4.51 -10.96 23.05
C GLU A 62 -3.27 -10.07 23.33
N PRO A 63 -2.38 -10.48 24.26
CA PRO A 63 -1.26 -9.64 24.70
C PRO A 63 -0.32 -9.20 23.58
N ASP A 64 -0.10 -10.07 22.58
CA ASP A 64 0.84 -9.82 21.47
C ASP A 64 0.16 -9.19 20.25
N SER A 65 -1.10 -8.80 20.38
CA SER A 65 -1.86 -8.20 19.27
C SER A 65 -1.51 -6.73 19.07
N PRO A 66 -1.56 -6.26 17.82
CA PRO A 66 -1.38 -4.86 17.52
C PRO A 66 -2.34 -4.00 18.33
N THR A 67 -1.82 -3.10 19.14
CA THR A 67 -2.62 -2.19 19.95
C THR A 67 -2.19 -0.75 19.76
N TYR A 68 -3.03 0.18 20.18
CA TYR A 68 -2.71 1.60 20.22
C TYR A 68 -3.32 2.26 21.47
N SER A 69 -2.68 3.36 21.90
CA SER A 69 -3.12 4.10 23.09
C SER A 69 -4.50 4.74 22.91
N GLU A 70 -5.29 4.80 24.00
CA GLU A 70 -6.55 5.56 24.05
C GLU A 70 -6.39 7.03 23.64
N GLU A 71 -5.19 7.58 23.76
CA GLU A 71 -4.87 8.96 23.37
C GLU A 71 -5.18 9.24 21.88
N LEU A 72 -5.06 8.24 21.00
CA LEU A 72 -5.42 8.38 19.60
C LEU A 72 -6.86 8.87 19.42
N PHE A 73 -7.79 8.30 20.21
CA PHE A 73 -9.21 8.61 20.15
C PHE A 73 -9.59 9.91 20.88
N LYS A 74 -8.61 10.55 21.56
CA LYS A 74 -8.75 11.84 22.26
C LYS A 74 -8.17 13.01 21.47
N LEU A 75 -7.55 12.76 20.30
CA LEU A 75 -6.94 13.81 19.46
C LEU A 75 -7.96 14.76 18.84
N GLY A 76 -9.26 14.46 18.89
CA GLY A 76 -10.30 15.24 18.20
C GLY A 76 -10.29 15.07 16.68
N ILE A 77 -9.52 14.13 16.16
CA ILE A 77 -9.44 13.77 14.74
C ILE A 77 -10.50 12.68 14.49
N PRO A 78 -11.32 12.77 13.44
CA PRO A 78 -12.23 11.69 13.06
C PRO A 78 -11.51 10.36 12.85
N VAL A 79 -12.04 9.27 13.43
CA VAL A 79 -11.47 7.92 13.30
C VAL A 79 -12.54 6.96 12.79
N LEU A 80 -12.17 6.19 11.76
CA LEU A 80 -12.94 5.05 11.27
C LEU A 80 -12.16 3.76 11.53
N GLY A 81 -12.73 2.87 12.34
CA GLY A 81 -12.20 1.50 12.52
C GLY A 81 -12.92 0.53 11.59
N LEU A 82 -12.13 -0.29 10.87
CA LEU A 82 -12.62 -1.34 9.98
C LEU A 82 -12.18 -2.71 10.50
N CYS A 83 -13.13 -3.64 10.68
CA CYS A 83 -12.90 -5.00 11.17
C CYS A 83 -12.08 -5.00 12.47
N TYR A 84 -10.82 -5.45 12.45
CA TYR A 84 -9.95 -5.38 13.62
C TYR A 84 -9.83 -3.96 14.20
N GLY A 85 -9.74 -2.93 13.37
CA GLY A 85 -9.68 -1.53 13.83
C GLY A 85 -10.92 -1.09 14.58
N ALA A 86 -12.10 -1.60 14.22
CA ALA A 86 -13.36 -1.38 14.95
C ALA A 86 -13.35 -2.08 16.31
N GLN A 87 -12.90 -3.33 16.34
CA GLN A 87 -12.75 -4.12 17.57
C GLN A 87 -11.75 -3.49 18.53
N LEU A 88 -10.56 -3.09 18.01
CA LEU A 88 -9.53 -2.41 18.80
C LEU A 88 -10.05 -1.11 19.43
N MET A 89 -10.73 -0.27 18.65
CA MET A 89 -11.33 0.97 19.14
C MET A 89 -12.37 0.69 20.23
N SER A 90 -13.25 -0.29 20.02
CA SER A 90 -14.24 -0.69 21.02
C SER A 90 -13.58 -1.19 22.30
N HIS A 91 -12.59 -2.09 22.18
CA HIS A 91 -11.87 -2.66 23.32
C HIS A 91 -11.14 -1.59 24.14
N VAL A 92 -10.38 -0.73 23.50
CA VAL A 92 -9.60 0.34 24.16
C VAL A 92 -10.51 1.36 24.85
N LEU A 93 -11.70 1.62 24.32
CA LEU A 93 -12.65 2.58 24.89
C LEU A 93 -13.64 1.96 25.88
N GLY A 94 -13.42 0.71 26.31
CA GLY A 94 -14.18 0.04 27.36
C GLY A 94 -15.43 -0.70 26.88
N GLY A 95 -15.52 -1.01 25.60
CA GLY A 95 -16.46 -1.99 25.05
C GLY A 95 -15.95 -3.42 25.23
N LYS A 96 -16.73 -4.40 24.77
CA LYS A 96 -16.40 -5.83 24.90
C LYS A 96 -16.33 -6.46 23.52
N VAL A 97 -15.24 -7.17 23.28
CA VAL A 97 -15.00 -7.96 22.08
C VAL A 97 -14.87 -9.41 22.49
N GLU A 98 -15.59 -10.30 21.83
CA GLU A 98 -15.66 -11.71 22.16
C GLU A 98 -15.53 -12.55 20.89
N LYS A 99 -15.13 -13.81 21.09
CA LYS A 99 -15.09 -14.78 20.01
C LYS A 99 -16.52 -15.14 19.60
N ALA A 100 -16.78 -15.12 18.30
CA ALA A 100 -18.10 -15.46 17.77
C ALA A 100 -18.33 -16.99 17.82
N ASP A 101 -19.53 -17.40 18.23
CA ASP A 101 -19.97 -18.79 18.13
C ASP A 101 -20.17 -19.19 16.67
N VAL A 102 -20.70 -18.29 15.85
CA VAL A 102 -20.85 -18.42 14.39
C VAL A 102 -19.89 -17.47 13.70
N ARG A 103 -19.03 -18.03 12.86
CA ARG A 103 -18.08 -17.23 12.08
C ARG A 103 -18.76 -16.71 10.83
N GLU A 104 -18.75 -15.40 10.63
CA GLU A 104 -19.24 -14.81 9.39
C GLU A 104 -18.13 -14.64 8.37
N TYR A 105 -18.26 -15.37 7.27
CA TYR A 105 -17.37 -15.28 6.11
C TYR A 105 -18.17 -15.20 4.83
N GLY A 106 -17.92 -14.15 4.06
CA GLY A 106 -18.54 -13.99 2.75
C GLY A 106 -19.54 -12.85 2.68
N LYS A 107 -20.44 -12.96 1.72
CA LYS A 107 -21.50 -11.97 1.48
C LYS A 107 -22.59 -12.14 2.52
N THR A 108 -22.86 -11.08 3.27
CA THR A 108 -23.85 -11.04 4.34
C THR A 108 -24.75 -9.82 4.13
N GLU A 109 -26.04 -9.97 4.42
CA GLU A 109 -26.97 -8.84 4.44
C GLU A 109 -26.75 -8.02 5.71
N VAL A 110 -26.58 -6.71 5.57
CA VAL A 110 -26.47 -5.77 6.67
C VAL A 110 -27.65 -4.81 6.65
N ILE A 111 -28.26 -4.61 7.81
CA ILE A 111 -29.38 -3.70 8.06
C ILE A 111 -28.85 -2.45 8.73
N ILE A 112 -29.14 -1.29 8.14
CA ILE A 112 -28.75 0.01 8.68
C ILE A 112 -29.86 0.50 9.61
N ASP A 113 -29.58 0.51 10.92
CA ASP A 113 -30.51 0.91 11.96
C ASP A 113 -30.61 2.43 12.11
N LYS A 114 -29.46 3.12 11.96
CA LYS A 114 -29.36 4.57 12.14
C LYS A 114 -29.13 5.26 10.79
N LYS A 115 -30.22 5.73 10.18
CA LYS A 115 -30.19 6.36 8.84
C LYS A 115 -29.57 7.75 8.82
N ASP A 116 -29.49 8.44 9.96
CA ASP A 116 -28.89 9.76 10.13
C ASP A 116 -27.37 9.71 10.45
N SER A 117 -26.80 8.51 10.50
CA SER A 117 -25.35 8.34 10.58
C SER A 117 -24.68 8.90 9.31
N LYS A 118 -23.73 9.80 9.49
CA LYS A 118 -23.00 10.42 8.36
C LYS A 118 -22.32 9.41 7.48
N VAL A 119 -21.82 8.31 8.03
CA VAL A 119 -21.15 7.25 7.23
C VAL A 119 -22.15 6.49 6.37
N PHE A 120 -23.40 6.42 6.78
CA PHE A 120 -24.48 5.75 6.03
C PHE A 120 -25.38 6.69 5.24
N GLU A 121 -24.97 7.95 5.08
CA GLU A 121 -25.72 8.91 4.26
C GLU A 121 -25.92 8.37 2.83
N ASN A 122 -27.19 8.37 2.37
CA ASN A 122 -27.60 7.83 1.07
C ASN A 122 -27.22 6.33 0.83
N VAL A 123 -26.94 5.57 1.88
CA VAL A 123 -26.81 4.11 1.84
C VAL A 123 -28.20 3.48 1.97
N SER A 124 -28.45 2.40 1.26
CA SER A 124 -29.69 1.64 1.33
C SER A 124 -29.92 1.10 2.75
N ALA A 125 -31.19 1.09 3.20
CA ALA A 125 -31.54 0.58 4.55
C ALA A 125 -31.10 -0.88 4.77
N THR A 126 -31.03 -1.65 3.68
CA THR A 126 -30.52 -3.01 3.65
C THR A 126 -29.58 -3.13 2.45
N THR A 127 -28.37 -3.63 2.66
CA THR A 127 -27.36 -3.79 1.60
C THR A 127 -26.50 -5.02 1.87
N THR A 128 -25.67 -5.42 0.90
CA THR A 128 -24.76 -6.56 1.05
C THR A 128 -23.38 -6.08 1.44
N CYS A 129 -22.82 -6.69 2.49
CA CYS A 129 -21.44 -6.46 2.92
C CYS A 129 -20.61 -7.74 2.85
N TRP A 130 -19.28 -7.59 2.93
CA TRP A 130 -18.34 -8.70 3.05
C TRP A 130 -17.85 -8.83 4.48
N MET A 131 -18.28 -9.89 5.15
CA MET A 131 -17.79 -10.26 6.47
C MET A 131 -16.58 -11.16 6.38
N SER A 132 -15.63 -10.98 7.29
CA SER A 132 -14.43 -11.81 7.41
C SER A 132 -13.84 -11.69 8.81
N HIS A 133 -14.51 -12.23 9.83
CA HIS A 133 -14.07 -12.10 11.22
C HIS A 133 -14.34 -13.35 12.06
N PHE A 134 -13.51 -13.52 13.10
CA PHE A 134 -13.67 -14.55 14.15
C PHE A 134 -14.25 -13.96 15.43
N ASP A 135 -13.92 -12.71 15.71
CA ASP A 135 -14.34 -11.97 16.87
C ASP A 135 -15.34 -10.89 16.47
N TYR A 136 -16.21 -10.49 17.40
CA TYR A 136 -17.19 -9.44 17.18
C TYR A 136 -17.32 -8.55 18.41
N ILE A 137 -17.83 -7.34 18.23
CA ILE A 137 -18.15 -6.44 19.32
C ILE A 137 -19.46 -6.91 19.96
N SER A 138 -19.37 -7.51 21.15
CA SER A 138 -20.56 -7.98 21.89
C SER A 138 -21.22 -6.87 22.71
N GLN A 139 -20.44 -5.84 23.11
CA GLN A 139 -20.93 -4.65 23.77
C GLN A 139 -20.19 -3.42 23.29
N VAL A 140 -20.90 -2.42 22.80
CA VAL A 140 -20.33 -1.16 22.37
C VAL A 140 -19.69 -0.40 23.53
N ALA A 141 -18.66 0.38 23.23
CA ALA A 141 -18.00 1.24 24.22
C ALA A 141 -18.95 2.34 24.74
N PRO A 142 -18.72 2.87 25.95
CA PRO A 142 -19.55 3.94 26.52
C PRO A 142 -19.66 5.15 25.56
N GLY A 143 -20.91 5.56 25.32
CA GLY A 143 -21.23 6.68 24.42
C GLY A 143 -21.30 6.35 22.96
N PHE A 144 -21.11 5.06 22.57
CA PHE A 144 -21.38 4.58 21.23
C PHE A 144 -22.84 4.12 21.09
N GLU A 145 -23.39 4.28 19.91
CA GLU A 145 -24.70 3.78 19.48
C GLU A 145 -24.50 2.78 18.35
N ILE A 146 -25.27 1.69 18.35
CA ILE A 146 -25.28 0.72 17.26
C ILE A 146 -25.94 1.39 16.05
N THR A 147 -25.32 1.28 14.88
CA THR A 147 -25.79 1.93 13.64
C THR A 147 -26.13 0.93 12.55
N ALA A 148 -25.67 -0.32 12.67
CA ALA A 148 -26.05 -1.41 11.78
C ALA A 148 -25.82 -2.77 12.45
N HIS A 149 -26.61 -3.78 12.02
CA HIS A 149 -26.47 -5.18 12.45
C HIS A 149 -26.64 -6.14 11.26
N THR A 150 -26.25 -7.41 11.48
CA THR A 150 -26.62 -8.56 10.63
C THR A 150 -27.41 -9.56 11.46
N ALA A 151 -27.83 -10.67 10.84
CA ALA A 151 -28.54 -11.72 11.57
C ALA A 151 -27.70 -12.33 12.71
N ASP A 152 -26.38 -12.44 12.52
CA ASP A 152 -25.46 -13.11 13.44
C ASP A 152 -24.49 -12.12 14.15
N CYS A 153 -24.35 -10.88 13.65
CA CYS A 153 -23.50 -9.85 14.24
C CYS A 153 -24.35 -8.67 14.74
N PRO A 154 -24.60 -8.57 16.05
CA PRO A 154 -25.47 -7.54 16.62
C PRO A 154 -24.86 -6.13 16.51
N VAL A 155 -23.55 -6.01 16.34
CA VAL A 155 -22.82 -4.75 16.15
C VAL A 155 -22.01 -4.83 14.87
N ALA A 156 -22.68 -4.78 13.72
CA ALA A 156 -22.01 -4.69 12.42
C ALA A 156 -21.44 -3.28 12.18
N ALA A 157 -22.04 -2.26 12.79
CA ALA A 157 -21.45 -0.92 12.87
C ALA A 157 -21.95 -0.19 14.13
N ALA A 158 -21.11 0.74 14.60
CA ALA A 158 -21.42 1.62 15.73
C ALA A 158 -20.72 2.98 15.57
N GLU A 159 -21.25 4.01 16.23
CA GLU A 159 -20.63 5.34 16.21
C GLU A 159 -20.72 6.06 17.54
N ASN A 160 -19.75 6.94 17.78
CA ASN A 160 -19.85 8.04 18.73
C ASN A 160 -19.75 9.34 17.93
N ALA A 161 -20.89 9.82 17.44
CA ALA A 161 -20.94 10.99 16.56
C ALA A 161 -20.35 12.26 17.20
N LYS A 162 -20.50 12.41 18.55
CA LYS A 162 -19.97 13.56 19.29
C LYS A 162 -18.45 13.60 19.28
N LYS A 163 -17.79 12.45 19.24
CA LYS A 163 -16.33 12.32 19.17
C LYS A 163 -15.83 12.05 17.77
N SER A 164 -16.71 11.96 16.76
CA SER A 164 -16.39 11.59 15.38
C SER A 164 -15.67 10.24 15.28
N LEU A 165 -16.10 9.25 16.06
CA LEU A 165 -15.57 7.89 16.06
C LEU A 165 -16.60 6.94 15.45
N TYR A 166 -16.16 6.16 14.46
CA TYR A 166 -17.00 5.26 13.67
C TYR A 166 -16.35 3.87 13.61
N ALA A 167 -17.14 2.83 13.81
CA ALA A 167 -16.72 1.43 13.79
C ALA A 167 -17.55 0.66 12.78
N ILE A 168 -16.91 -0.09 11.88
CA ILE A 168 -17.53 -0.99 10.91
C ILE A 168 -16.84 -2.35 11.00
N GLN A 169 -17.60 -3.41 11.30
CA GLN A 169 -17.07 -4.76 11.45
C GLN A 169 -16.70 -5.41 10.11
N TYR A 170 -17.39 -5.08 9.06
CA TYR A 170 -17.17 -5.62 7.71
C TYR A 170 -16.15 -4.79 6.91
N HIS A 171 -15.91 -5.21 5.66
CA HIS A 171 -14.90 -4.64 4.76
C HIS A 171 -15.55 -3.78 3.67
N PRO A 172 -15.69 -2.45 3.85
CA PRO A 172 -16.25 -1.57 2.83
C PRO A 172 -15.32 -1.36 1.63
N GLU A 173 -14.03 -1.66 1.78
CA GLU A 173 -13.03 -1.49 0.74
C GLU A 173 -13.10 -2.52 -0.38
N VAL A 174 -13.70 -3.69 -0.13
CA VAL A 174 -13.78 -4.78 -1.11
C VAL A 174 -14.99 -4.63 -2.02
N LEU A 175 -14.90 -5.10 -3.26
CA LEU A 175 -15.97 -5.01 -4.27
C LEU A 175 -17.26 -5.77 -3.88
N HIS A 176 -17.15 -6.75 -2.97
CA HIS A 176 -18.30 -7.53 -2.50
C HIS A 176 -19.20 -6.78 -1.52
N THR A 177 -18.72 -5.66 -0.95
CA THR A 177 -19.56 -4.72 -0.21
C THR A 177 -20.14 -3.71 -1.19
N VAL A 178 -21.40 -3.87 -1.53
CA VAL A 178 -22.04 -3.19 -2.67
C VAL A 178 -21.96 -1.68 -2.58
N GLU A 179 -22.21 -1.10 -1.41
CA GLU A 179 -22.17 0.35 -1.19
C GLU A 179 -20.94 0.80 -0.38
N GLY A 180 -19.90 -0.06 -0.30
CA GLY A 180 -18.73 0.21 0.53
C GLY A 180 -17.96 1.46 0.13
N THR A 181 -17.79 1.71 -1.17
CA THR A 181 -17.17 2.94 -1.67
C THR A 181 -17.92 4.20 -1.23
N LYS A 182 -19.27 4.14 -1.19
CA LYS A 182 -20.10 5.24 -0.71
C LYS A 182 -19.85 5.50 0.80
N MET A 183 -19.79 4.44 1.60
CA MET A 183 -19.50 4.55 3.05
C MET A 183 -18.14 5.18 3.31
N LEU A 184 -17.09 4.77 2.57
CA LEU A 184 -15.76 5.36 2.66
C LEU A 184 -15.75 6.82 2.17
N SER A 185 -16.43 7.12 1.08
CA SER A 185 -16.61 8.50 0.58
C SER A 185 -17.30 9.39 1.62
N ASN A 186 -18.38 8.91 2.23
CA ASN A 186 -19.09 9.63 3.29
C ASN A 186 -18.18 9.93 4.48
N PHE A 187 -17.31 8.98 4.86
CA PHE A 187 -16.34 9.24 5.93
C PHE A 187 -15.31 10.30 5.51
N VAL A 188 -14.64 10.13 4.38
CA VAL A 188 -13.52 11.02 4.00
C VAL A 188 -13.98 12.40 3.56
N LEU A 189 -15.09 12.52 2.85
CA LEU A 189 -15.62 13.80 2.38
C LEU A 189 -16.60 14.41 3.41
N GLY A 190 -17.57 13.61 3.91
CA GLY A 190 -18.63 14.09 4.78
C GLY A 190 -18.20 14.28 6.22
N VAL A 191 -17.49 13.31 6.82
CA VAL A 191 -17.05 13.38 8.23
C VAL A 191 -15.75 14.14 8.37
N CYS A 192 -14.72 13.79 7.58
CA CYS A 192 -13.39 14.41 7.66
C CYS A 192 -13.32 15.78 6.96
N GLY A 193 -14.32 16.15 6.16
CA GLY A 193 -14.37 17.43 5.43
C GLY A 193 -13.22 17.59 4.44
N CYS A 194 -12.82 16.51 3.76
CA CYS A 194 -11.85 16.58 2.68
C CYS A 194 -12.49 17.17 1.43
N ALA A 195 -11.75 17.96 0.69
CA ALA A 195 -12.29 18.66 -0.49
C ALA A 195 -12.49 17.77 -1.72
N GLY A 196 -11.87 16.58 -1.75
CA GLY A 196 -11.92 15.70 -2.93
C GLY A 196 -11.22 16.31 -4.15
N ASP A 197 -10.19 17.09 -3.93
CA ASP A 197 -9.47 17.88 -4.93
C ASP A 197 -8.08 17.33 -5.27
N TRP A 198 -7.70 16.22 -4.65
CA TRP A 198 -6.44 15.56 -4.97
C TRP A 198 -6.51 14.94 -6.36
N LYS A 199 -5.55 15.32 -7.22
CA LYS A 199 -5.44 14.78 -8.58
C LYS A 199 -4.07 14.14 -8.77
N MET A 200 -4.02 13.10 -9.59
CA MET A 200 -2.77 12.42 -9.93
C MET A 200 -1.79 13.36 -10.64
N ASP A 201 -2.28 14.32 -11.42
CA ASP A 201 -1.43 15.32 -12.09
C ASP A 201 -0.60 16.14 -11.08
N ALA A 202 -1.23 16.60 -9.99
CA ALA A 202 -0.52 17.30 -8.90
C ALA A 202 0.50 16.38 -8.20
N PHE A 203 0.23 15.09 -8.09
CA PHE A 203 1.18 14.11 -7.57
C PHE A 203 2.41 14.02 -8.46
N VAL A 204 2.23 13.90 -9.78
CA VAL A 204 3.33 13.83 -10.75
C VAL A 204 4.20 15.10 -10.67
N GLU A 205 3.59 16.27 -10.65
CA GLU A 205 4.31 17.57 -10.56
C GLU A 205 5.11 17.67 -9.25
N ASN A 206 4.53 17.31 -8.12
CA ASN A 206 5.21 17.32 -6.83
C ASN A 206 6.36 16.30 -6.80
N THR A 207 6.13 15.07 -7.28
CA THR A 207 7.17 14.04 -7.36
C THR A 207 8.34 14.47 -8.24
N VAL A 208 8.06 15.06 -9.40
CA VAL A 208 9.10 15.62 -10.30
C VAL A 208 9.92 16.70 -9.60
N LYS A 209 9.28 17.58 -8.83
CA LYS A 209 9.97 18.59 -8.04
C LYS A 209 10.84 18.00 -6.95
N GLU A 210 10.31 17.04 -6.17
CA GLU A 210 11.04 16.34 -5.11
C GLU A 210 12.27 15.59 -5.66
N ILE A 211 12.12 14.92 -6.82
CA ILE A 211 13.24 14.26 -7.51
C ILE A 211 14.32 15.28 -7.89
N ARG A 212 13.95 16.41 -8.49
CA ARG A 212 14.91 17.47 -8.84
C ARG A 212 15.68 18.00 -7.64
N GLU A 213 14.98 18.25 -6.54
CA GLU A 213 15.58 18.74 -5.30
C GLU A 213 16.54 17.69 -4.69
N LYS A 214 16.17 16.40 -4.74
CA LYS A 214 16.97 15.30 -4.20
C LYS A 214 18.21 15.01 -5.04
N VAL A 215 18.07 15.00 -6.35
CA VAL A 215 19.15 14.64 -7.29
C VAL A 215 20.11 15.81 -7.50
N GLY A 216 19.62 17.05 -7.61
CA GLY A 216 20.43 18.22 -7.94
C GLY A 216 21.17 18.00 -9.27
N ASP A 217 22.50 18.15 -9.25
CA ASP A 217 23.38 17.95 -10.42
C ASP A 217 23.88 16.49 -10.54
N GLY A 218 23.41 15.58 -9.69
CA GLY A 218 23.83 14.18 -9.65
C GLY A 218 23.35 13.38 -10.84
N ARG A 219 23.98 12.22 -11.06
CA ARG A 219 23.61 11.24 -12.10
C ARG A 219 22.85 10.09 -11.50
N VAL A 220 21.78 9.68 -12.16
CA VAL A 220 20.90 8.57 -11.76
C VAL A 220 21.03 7.42 -12.74
N LEU A 221 21.20 6.22 -12.20
CA LEU A 221 21.15 4.97 -12.93
C LEU A 221 19.87 4.24 -12.60
N LEU A 222 19.10 3.84 -13.60
CA LEU A 222 17.85 3.09 -13.43
C LEU A 222 17.97 1.71 -14.07
N ALA A 223 17.67 0.67 -13.31
CA ALA A 223 17.45 -0.67 -13.83
C ALA A 223 16.07 -0.75 -14.50
N LEU A 224 16.04 -0.69 -15.83
CA LEU A 224 14.80 -0.75 -16.62
C LEU A 224 14.51 -2.19 -17.00
N SER A 225 13.47 -2.78 -16.44
CA SER A 225 13.07 -4.18 -16.72
C SER A 225 12.07 -4.32 -17.88
N GLY A 226 11.51 -3.22 -18.38
CA GLY A 226 10.39 -3.25 -19.33
C GLY A 226 9.02 -3.42 -18.65
N GLY A 227 8.97 -3.73 -17.36
CA GLY A 227 7.73 -3.79 -16.57
C GLY A 227 7.15 -2.40 -16.30
N VAL A 228 5.87 -2.35 -15.88
CA VAL A 228 5.12 -1.11 -15.65
C VAL A 228 5.83 -0.20 -14.64
N ASP A 229 6.30 -0.76 -13.52
CA ASP A 229 6.87 0.02 -12.42
C ASP A 229 8.17 0.73 -12.80
N SER A 230 9.10 0.00 -13.43
CA SER A 230 10.36 0.56 -13.92
C SER A 230 10.12 1.57 -15.06
N SER A 231 9.10 1.36 -15.88
CA SER A 231 8.73 2.28 -16.96
C SER A 231 8.13 3.58 -16.41
N VAL A 232 7.30 3.51 -15.38
CA VAL A 232 6.78 4.70 -14.69
C VAL A 232 7.91 5.46 -14.00
N ALA A 233 8.83 4.76 -13.33
CA ALA A 233 10.00 5.37 -12.72
C ALA A 233 10.88 6.08 -13.78
N ALA A 234 11.13 5.44 -14.93
CA ALA A 234 11.87 6.04 -16.04
C ALA A 234 11.19 7.31 -16.56
N GLY A 235 9.87 7.29 -16.73
CA GLY A 235 9.10 8.44 -17.19
C GLY A 235 9.13 9.62 -16.22
N LEU A 236 8.99 9.38 -14.91
CA LEU A 236 9.07 10.41 -13.87
C LEU A 236 10.48 11.01 -13.77
N LEU A 237 11.49 10.14 -13.73
CA LEU A 237 12.90 10.57 -13.66
C LEU A 237 13.32 11.33 -14.92
N SER A 238 12.97 10.84 -16.11
CA SER A 238 13.26 11.57 -17.38
C SER A 238 12.64 12.97 -17.35
N ARG A 239 11.39 13.11 -16.92
CA ARG A 239 10.73 14.41 -16.80
C ARG A 239 11.36 15.31 -15.74
N ALA A 240 11.94 14.74 -14.70
CA ALA A 240 12.58 15.47 -13.62
C ALA A 240 13.99 15.96 -13.99
N ILE A 241 14.84 15.08 -14.52
CA ILE A 241 16.29 15.26 -14.61
C ILE A 241 16.87 15.03 -16.01
N GLY A 242 16.04 14.64 -17.00
CA GLY A 242 16.48 14.49 -18.40
C GLY A 242 17.70 13.60 -18.56
N LYS A 243 18.73 14.09 -19.26
CA LYS A 243 19.98 13.36 -19.55
C LYS A 243 20.87 13.04 -18.35
N GLN A 244 20.54 13.49 -17.14
CA GLN A 244 21.19 12.99 -15.94
C GLN A 244 20.77 11.53 -15.63
N LEU A 245 19.65 11.05 -16.22
CA LEU A 245 19.18 9.69 -16.13
C LEU A 245 19.82 8.80 -17.19
N THR A 246 20.37 7.67 -16.76
CA THR A 246 20.76 6.56 -17.63
C THR A 246 19.94 5.31 -17.26
N CYS A 247 19.19 4.80 -18.23
CA CYS A 247 18.43 3.56 -18.10
C CYS A 247 19.22 2.40 -18.71
N VAL A 248 19.46 1.35 -17.96
CA VAL A 248 20.06 0.10 -18.44
C VAL A 248 19.00 -0.97 -18.55
N PHE A 249 18.78 -1.44 -19.76
CA PHE A 249 17.87 -2.54 -20.06
C PHE A 249 18.67 -3.78 -20.42
N VAL A 250 18.48 -4.87 -19.68
CA VAL A 250 19.19 -6.14 -19.88
C VAL A 250 18.30 -7.11 -20.67
N ASP A 251 18.66 -7.38 -21.91
CA ASP A 251 18.03 -8.42 -22.71
C ASP A 251 18.64 -9.78 -22.34
N HIS A 252 17.98 -10.48 -21.47
CA HIS A 252 18.39 -11.78 -20.92
C HIS A 252 17.88 -12.98 -21.75
N GLY A 253 17.20 -12.77 -22.87
CA GLY A 253 16.67 -13.84 -23.72
C GLY A 253 15.46 -14.60 -23.17
N LEU A 254 14.93 -14.19 -22.02
CA LEU A 254 13.72 -14.76 -21.41
C LEU A 254 12.54 -13.79 -21.48
N LEU A 255 12.66 -12.75 -22.31
CA LEU A 255 11.64 -11.77 -22.56
C LEU A 255 10.49 -12.34 -23.41
N ARG A 256 9.36 -11.67 -23.42
CA ARG A 256 8.30 -11.94 -24.38
C ARG A 256 8.79 -11.62 -25.80
N LYS A 257 8.07 -12.15 -26.78
CA LYS A 257 8.37 -11.84 -28.17
C LYS A 257 8.33 -10.31 -28.40
N ASP A 258 9.36 -9.80 -29.02
CA ASP A 258 9.54 -8.38 -29.40
C ASP A 258 9.58 -7.37 -28.23
N GLU A 259 9.52 -7.83 -26.97
CA GLU A 259 9.46 -6.95 -25.78
C GLU A 259 10.70 -6.04 -25.66
N GLY A 260 11.89 -6.55 -25.98
CA GLY A 260 13.11 -5.74 -25.98
C GLY A 260 13.09 -4.61 -27.00
N ASP A 261 12.52 -4.87 -28.17
CA ASP A 261 12.39 -3.88 -29.25
C ASP A 261 11.29 -2.85 -28.92
N GLU A 262 10.22 -3.27 -28.26
CA GLU A 262 9.19 -2.36 -27.73
C GLU A 262 9.77 -1.40 -26.69
N VAL A 263 10.56 -1.91 -25.73
CA VAL A 263 11.22 -1.07 -24.72
C VAL A 263 12.17 -0.08 -25.38
N GLU A 264 12.98 -0.51 -26.33
CA GLU A 264 13.91 0.36 -27.06
C GLU A 264 13.18 1.41 -27.90
N SER A 265 12.05 1.07 -28.52
CA SER A 265 11.23 2.04 -29.27
C SER A 265 10.68 3.15 -28.40
N VAL A 266 10.42 2.89 -27.11
CA VAL A 266 9.86 3.84 -26.16
C VAL A 266 10.94 4.68 -25.49
N PHE A 267 12.02 4.05 -25.02
CA PHE A 267 13.06 4.66 -24.19
C PHE A 267 14.39 4.89 -24.90
N GLY A 268 14.57 4.31 -26.08
CA GLY A 268 15.77 4.44 -26.89
C GLY A 268 15.96 5.83 -27.49
N PRO A 269 17.03 6.02 -28.30
CA PRO A 269 17.39 7.34 -28.85
C PRO A 269 16.29 8.00 -29.70
N GLU A 270 15.46 7.20 -30.35
CA GLU A 270 14.32 7.68 -31.17
C GLU A 270 13.00 7.69 -30.39
N GLY A 271 13.05 7.33 -29.10
CA GLY A 271 11.88 7.29 -28.22
C GLY A 271 11.43 8.67 -27.75
N GLN A 272 10.35 8.67 -27.00
CA GLN A 272 9.69 9.90 -26.57
C GLN A 272 10.25 10.52 -25.28
N PHE A 273 11.24 9.87 -24.63
CA PHE A 273 11.80 10.31 -23.36
C PHE A 273 13.21 10.87 -23.51
N ASP A 274 13.48 12.00 -22.87
CA ASP A 274 14.81 12.60 -22.81
C ASP A 274 15.64 11.94 -21.70
N LEU A 275 16.35 10.85 -22.06
CA LEU A 275 17.21 10.09 -21.16
C LEU A 275 18.34 9.41 -21.97
N ASN A 276 19.33 8.83 -21.27
CA ASN A 276 20.31 7.92 -21.88
C ASN A 276 19.81 6.48 -21.75
N PHE A 277 19.81 5.75 -22.86
CA PHE A 277 19.35 4.36 -22.89
C PHE A 277 20.48 3.42 -23.33
N ILE A 278 20.67 2.34 -22.58
CA ILE A 278 21.64 1.28 -22.87
C ILE A 278 20.93 -0.05 -22.88
N ARG A 279 20.90 -0.72 -24.03
CA ARG A 279 20.45 -2.12 -24.16
C ARG A 279 21.65 -3.05 -24.12
N VAL A 280 21.68 -3.95 -23.14
CA VAL A 280 22.72 -4.97 -22.99
C VAL A 280 22.20 -6.30 -23.47
N ASN A 281 22.74 -6.83 -24.55
CA ASN A 281 22.44 -8.20 -24.98
C ASN A 281 23.25 -9.20 -24.13
N ALA A 282 22.57 -9.86 -23.20
CA ALA A 282 23.13 -10.84 -22.29
C ALA A 282 22.56 -12.26 -22.48
N GLN A 283 21.79 -12.50 -23.55
CA GLN A 283 21.06 -13.73 -23.79
C GLN A 283 21.92 -14.99 -23.62
N GLN A 284 23.06 -15.06 -24.29
CA GLN A 284 23.95 -16.23 -24.22
C GLN A 284 24.45 -16.48 -22.79
N ARG A 285 24.78 -15.42 -22.06
CA ARG A 285 25.27 -15.48 -20.68
C ARG A 285 24.22 -16.11 -19.72
N TYR A 286 22.95 -15.79 -19.91
CA TYR A 286 21.85 -16.40 -19.16
C TYR A 286 21.59 -17.84 -19.58
N TYR A 287 21.62 -18.15 -20.88
CA TYR A 287 21.43 -19.50 -21.37
C TYR A 287 22.49 -20.45 -20.83
N ASP A 288 23.74 -20.04 -20.81
CA ASP A 288 24.86 -20.85 -20.28
C ASP A 288 24.67 -21.15 -18.77
N LYS A 289 24.26 -20.16 -18.00
CA LYS A 289 24.06 -20.32 -16.55
C LYS A 289 22.79 -21.09 -16.17
N LEU A 290 21.77 -21.06 -16.99
CA LEU A 290 20.52 -21.76 -16.76
C LEU A 290 20.49 -23.15 -17.34
N ALA A 291 21.52 -23.56 -18.11
CA ALA A 291 21.61 -24.87 -18.70
C ALA A 291 21.54 -25.99 -17.63
N GLY A 292 20.58 -26.89 -17.77
CA GLY A 292 20.36 -28.02 -16.83
C GLY A 292 19.70 -27.63 -15.48
N VAL A 293 19.43 -26.35 -15.21
CA VAL A 293 18.74 -25.92 -14.00
C VAL A 293 17.24 -26.12 -14.17
N THR A 294 16.62 -26.95 -13.35
CA THR A 294 15.16 -27.25 -13.41
C THR A 294 14.38 -26.66 -12.25
N GLU A 295 15.01 -26.49 -11.09
CA GLU A 295 14.38 -26.01 -9.88
C GLU A 295 14.05 -24.50 -9.98
N PRO A 296 12.77 -24.08 -9.78
CA PRO A 296 12.33 -22.71 -10.03
C PRO A 296 13.03 -21.63 -9.17
N GLU A 297 13.28 -21.92 -7.88
CA GLU A 297 13.91 -20.95 -6.99
C GLU A 297 15.39 -20.74 -7.33
N THR A 298 16.09 -21.80 -7.73
CA THR A 298 17.46 -21.74 -8.22
C THR A 298 17.55 -20.91 -9.51
N LYS A 299 16.60 -21.10 -10.44
CA LYS A 299 16.52 -20.24 -11.64
C LYS A 299 16.38 -18.77 -11.29
N ARG A 300 15.48 -18.46 -10.38
CA ARG A 300 15.20 -17.08 -9.94
C ARG A 300 16.45 -16.43 -9.33
N LYS A 301 17.16 -17.15 -8.47
CA LYS A 301 18.41 -16.67 -7.87
C LYS A 301 19.50 -16.40 -8.92
N ILE A 302 19.70 -17.33 -9.86
CA ILE A 302 20.68 -17.16 -10.95
C ILE A 302 20.33 -15.93 -11.80
N ILE A 303 19.05 -15.78 -12.16
CA ILE A 303 18.58 -14.64 -12.98
C ILE A 303 18.83 -13.33 -12.24
N GLY A 304 18.46 -13.23 -10.97
CA GLY A 304 18.64 -12.02 -10.18
C GLY A 304 20.10 -11.67 -9.94
N GLU A 305 20.93 -12.64 -9.57
CA GLU A 305 22.37 -12.44 -9.36
C GLU A 305 23.08 -11.98 -10.65
N GLU A 306 22.74 -12.58 -11.77
CA GLU A 306 23.36 -12.23 -13.05
C GLU A 306 22.93 -10.85 -13.52
N PHE A 307 21.66 -10.48 -13.28
CA PHE A 307 21.17 -9.14 -13.56
C PHE A 307 21.99 -8.07 -12.82
N ILE A 308 22.21 -8.27 -11.52
CA ILE A 308 23.02 -7.35 -10.69
C ILE A 308 24.43 -7.22 -11.23
N ARG A 309 25.08 -8.34 -11.59
CA ARG A 309 26.45 -8.33 -12.13
C ARG A 309 26.56 -7.54 -13.44
N ILE A 310 25.64 -7.77 -14.36
CA ILE A 310 25.60 -7.02 -15.63
C ILE A 310 25.39 -5.54 -15.37
N PHE A 311 24.48 -5.22 -14.46
CA PHE A 311 24.19 -3.85 -14.10
C PHE A 311 25.40 -3.13 -13.51
N GLU A 312 26.18 -3.80 -12.64
CA GLU A 312 27.44 -3.28 -12.09
C GLU A 312 28.51 -3.08 -13.18
N GLU A 313 28.62 -4.01 -14.12
CA GLU A 313 29.53 -3.89 -15.25
C GLU A 313 29.23 -2.64 -16.10
N GLU A 314 27.94 -2.39 -16.36
CA GLU A 314 27.51 -1.20 -17.10
C GLU A 314 27.69 0.08 -16.28
N ALA A 315 27.38 0.06 -14.98
CA ALA A 315 27.61 1.19 -14.09
C ALA A 315 29.08 1.64 -14.10
N LYS A 316 30.03 0.69 -14.08
CA LYS A 316 31.46 0.99 -14.18
C LYS A 316 31.86 1.65 -15.51
N LYS A 317 31.20 1.29 -16.62
CA LYS A 317 31.44 1.90 -17.93
C LYS A 317 30.92 3.32 -18.04
N ILE A 318 29.75 3.58 -17.38
CA ILE A 318 29.10 4.88 -17.35
C ILE A 318 29.92 5.89 -16.53
N GLY A 319 30.68 5.42 -15.55
CA GLY A 319 31.52 6.24 -14.67
C GLY A 319 30.76 6.68 -13.41
N ALA A 320 31.05 7.89 -12.91
CA ALA A 320 30.45 8.36 -11.64
C ALA A 320 28.92 8.42 -11.73
N VAL A 321 28.28 7.65 -10.88
CA VAL A 321 26.82 7.63 -10.66
C VAL A 321 26.58 7.91 -9.18
N ASP A 322 25.68 8.82 -8.86
CA ASP A 322 25.42 9.26 -7.49
C ASP A 322 24.22 8.50 -6.87
N PHE A 323 23.27 8.12 -7.73
CA PHE A 323 22.02 7.49 -7.28
C PHE A 323 21.67 6.28 -8.12
N LEU A 324 21.15 5.25 -7.45
CA LEU A 324 20.47 4.12 -8.07
C LEU A 324 18.96 4.25 -7.88
N ALA A 325 18.21 4.11 -8.96
CA ALA A 325 16.76 4.02 -8.95
C ALA A 325 16.32 2.58 -9.27
N GLN A 326 15.42 2.05 -8.46
CA GLN A 326 14.81 0.74 -8.67
C GLN A 326 13.30 0.84 -8.54
N GLY A 327 12.57 0.20 -9.44
CA GLY A 327 11.12 0.03 -9.34
C GLY A 327 10.81 -1.16 -8.42
N THR A 328 10.34 -0.89 -7.21
CA THR A 328 9.87 -1.91 -6.28
C THR A 328 8.45 -1.59 -5.85
N ILE A 329 7.52 -2.51 -6.06
CA ILE A 329 6.15 -2.35 -5.60
C ILE A 329 5.99 -2.84 -4.17
N TYR A 330 5.07 -2.24 -3.45
CA TYR A 330 4.82 -2.56 -2.05
C TYR A 330 4.50 -4.05 -1.79
N PRO A 331 3.72 -4.78 -2.61
CA PRO A 331 3.56 -6.22 -2.46
C PRO A 331 4.87 -7.00 -2.42
N ASP A 332 5.85 -6.64 -3.24
CA ASP A 332 7.16 -7.29 -3.26
C ASP A 332 7.95 -7.05 -1.96
N VAL A 333 7.88 -5.83 -1.41
CA VAL A 333 8.47 -5.50 -0.10
C VAL A 333 7.88 -6.39 0.98
N VAL A 334 6.56 -6.56 0.97
CA VAL A 334 5.83 -7.40 1.94
C VAL A 334 6.18 -8.88 1.80
N GLU A 335 6.16 -9.41 0.58
CA GLU A 335 6.44 -10.81 0.31
C GLU A 335 7.90 -11.18 0.63
N SER A 336 8.80 -10.22 0.63
CA SER A 336 10.23 -10.40 0.97
C SER A 336 10.54 -10.29 2.46
N GLY A 337 9.55 -9.95 3.30
CA GLY A 337 9.71 -9.89 4.75
C GLY A 337 10.41 -8.63 5.28
N LEU A 338 10.76 -7.66 4.44
CA LEU A 338 11.41 -6.40 4.87
C LEU A 338 10.45 -5.40 5.51
N GLY A 339 9.15 -5.66 5.46
CA GLY A 339 8.11 -4.80 6.03
C GLY A 339 7.85 -4.99 7.54
N GLY A 340 8.68 -5.77 8.28
CA GLY A 340 8.48 -6.09 9.70
C GLY A 340 8.60 -7.58 10.01
N GLU A 341 7.80 -8.13 10.91
CA GLU A 341 7.83 -9.54 11.35
C GLU A 341 7.17 -10.53 10.35
N SER A 342 7.09 -10.20 9.07
CA SER A 342 6.54 -11.07 8.03
C SER A 342 7.44 -12.26 7.75
N ALA A 343 6.84 -13.43 7.57
CA ALA A 343 7.55 -14.56 6.99
C ALA A 343 7.90 -14.25 5.53
N VAL A 344 9.13 -14.55 5.12
CA VAL A 344 9.56 -14.46 3.72
C VAL A 344 8.75 -15.43 2.89
N ILE A 345 7.91 -14.92 1.97
CA ILE A 345 7.11 -15.73 1.05
C ILE A 345 7.89 -15.96 -0.25
N LYS A 346 8.58 -14.91 -0.70
CA LYS A 346 9.46 -14.91 -1.86
C LYS A 346 10.68 -14.06 -1.61
N SER A 347 11.80 -14.43 -2.19
CA SER A 347 12.98 -13.57 -2.28
C SER A 347 12.87 -12.70 -3.54
N HIS A 348 12.79 -11.38 -3.37
CA HIS A 348 12.87 -10.42 -4.45
C HIS A 348 14.25 -9.76 -4.47
N HIS A 349 14.90 -9.73 -5.62
CA HIS A 349 16.23 -9.13 -5.79
C HIS A 349 16.24 -7.61 -5.53
N ASN A 350 15.09 -6.95 -5.64
CA ASN A 350 14.95 -5.50 -5.42
C ASN A 350 14.62 -5.13 -3.96
N VAL A 351 14.52 -6.08 -3.05
CA VAL A 351 14.02 -5.82 -1.67
C VAL A 351 15.11 -6.04 -0.61
N GLY A 352 16.26 -6.57 -0.98
CA GLY A 352 17.39 -6.78 -0.06
C GLY A 352 18.33 -5.57 0.09
N GLY A 353 18.05 -4.45 -0.57
CA GLY A 353 19.00 -3.36 -0.73
C GLY A 353 20.13 -3.74 -1.70
N LEU A 354 21.00 -2.80 -1.96
CA LEU A 354 22.22 -3.06 -2.75
C LEU A 354 23.19 -3.90 -1.92
N PRO A 355 23.97 -4.79 -2.53
CA PRO A 355 25.07 -5.44 -1.84
C PRO A 355 26.00 -4.40 -1.21
N ASP A 356 26.59 -4.73 -0.03
CA ASP A 356 27.42 -3.83 0.78
C ASP A 356 28.63 -3.20 0.05
N TYR A 357 28.94 -3.69 -1.15
CA TYR A 357 30.04 -3.20 -1.98
C TYR A 357 29.61 -2.17 -3.04
N VAL A 358 28.35 -1.77 -3.06
CA VAL A 358 27.80 -0.79 -4.01
C VAL A 358 27.51 0.52 -3.28
N ASP A 359 28.31 1.54 -3.55
CA ASP A 359 28.25 2.84 -2.86
C ASP A 359 27.37 3.84 -3.62
N PHE A 360 26.08 3.50 -3.80
CA PHE A 360 25.06 4.39 -4.39
C PHE A 360 24.03 4.79 -3.35
N LYS A 361 23.49 6.01 -3.49
CA LYS A 361 22.30 6.43 -2.73
C LYS A 361 21.05 5.95 -3.48
N GLU A 362 20.15 5.31 -2.78
CA GLU A 362 18.84 4.95 -3.34
C GLU A 362 17.94 6.19 -3.51
N ILE A 363 17.19 6.21 -4.60
CA ILE A 363 16.23 7.25 -4.91
C ILE A 363 14.83 6.68 -5.18
#